data_b800b15267eafc5037321d963a00a7b6
#
_entry.id   b800b15267eafc5037321d963a00a7b6
#
_cell.length_a   1.000
_cell.length_b   1.000
_cell.length_c   1.000
_cell.angle_alpha   90.00
_cell.angle_beta   90.00
_cell.angle_gamma   90.00
#
_symmetry.space_group_name_H-M   'P 1'
#
loop_
_entity.id
_entity.type
_entity.pdbx_description
1 polymer ?
#
loop_
_entity_poly.entity_id
_entity_poly.type
_entity_poly.pdbx_seq_one_letter_code
_entity_poly.pdbx_strand_id
1 'polypeptide(L)'
;MTADIHSINRRQFLLTTGVGALSAALPLTSEAAKSVVPALKRRNAYQQANLAASNGRYGAKFIFEGMVDAWGIAIRPAGAGGHFWVTAGATSYQFVGDIATSSNPNLRTLFQDGLSEVYIPCADALTTADSIGKVTGTAYNGAVITSDLFRVRQQTATINNQSVLFDGSARFIFATDSGTISAWTDRAANGSTVRVNGASQLMFDGSGQGMAFFGVAVKTDSWDVLWATDFGTDPQIRQFNKTWALEPTRGFVNPFSTGNLRDPTNPDQGNKARPGDPVPFNIHILNGRVFVMYCSSKVLRNEAGFIVNARQFFAAEEDSLDAAAEAKTSGFPNRGKLVEYNLEGEIVKIYEDTGRLNAPWGVAIAPANFGLLSHMLLVSNFGGIGKIAAFNPSTGRFIDYVRDPDGNVISLDGIWALMFGNGVSLGDTNALYFAAGTEEETAGLFSSLRYIGDR
;
A
#
# COMPACT_ATOMS: atom_id res chain seq x y z
N MET A 1 -8.48 -49.95 37.74
CA MET A 1 -8.36 -51.02 36.78
C MET A 1 -7.88 -50.37 35.51
N THR A 2 -6.56 -50.23 35.35
CA THR A 2 -5.61 -51.17 34.71
C THR A 2 -6.02 -51.40 33.27
N ALA A 3 -5.30 -51.12 32.30
CA ALA A 3 -3.89 -51.14 31.90
C ALA A 3 -3.95 -51.09 30.36
N ASP A 4 -3.12 -50.69 29.63
CA ASP A 4 -1.69 -50.69 29.33
C ASP A 4 -1.53 -50.80 27.81
N ILE A 5 -0.80 -49.90 27.24
CA ILE A 5 0.50 -49.99 26.57
C ILE A 5 0.67 -51.17 25.57
N HIS A 6 1.06 -50.85 24.33
CA HIS A 6 2.33 -51.32 23.78
C HIS A 6 2.69 -50.72 22.43
N SER A 7 3.82 -50.07 22.40
CA SER A 7 4.74 -49.80 21.31
C SER A 7 5.50 -51.06 20.86
N ILE A 8 6.00 -51.19 19.63
CA ILE A 8 7.19 -51.91 19.15
C ILE A 8 7.40 -51.52 17.68
N ASN A 9 8.40 -50.83 17.27
CA ASN A 9 9.84 -51.01 17.11
C ASN A 9 10.30 -52.01 16.02
N ARG A 10 10.91 -51.47 14.98
CA ARG A 10 12.18 -51.76 14.30
C ARG A 10 12.59 -53.19 13.88
N ARG A 11 13.15 -53.20 12.67
CA ARG A 11 14.38 -53.87 12.19
C ARG A 11 14.32 -55.17 11.40
N GLN A 12 14.92 -55.04 10.21
CA GLN A 12 15.95 -55.90 9.57
C GLN A 12 15.63 -57.39 9.34
N PHE A 13 15.88 -57.85 8.10
CA PHE A 13 16.79 -58.99 7.89
C PHE A 13 17.39 -59.03 6.47
N LEU A 14 18.60 -59.55 6.46
CA LEU A 14 19.62 -59.67 5.44
C LEU A 14 19.49 -60.94 4.58
N LEU A 15 20.01 -60.87 3.36
CA LEU A 15 20.83 -61.85 2.62
C LEU A 15 20.43 -63.33 2.54
N THR A 16 20.36 -63.82 1.30
CA THR A 16 21.07 -65.05 0.91
C THR A 16 21.45 -65.08 -0.58
N THR A 17 22.60 -65.60 -0.80
CA THR A 17 23.43 -65.80 -2.00
C THR A 17 22.88 -66.82 -2.97
N GLY A 18 23.15 -66.67 -4.27
CA GLY A 18 23.03 -67.72 -5.27
C GLY A 18 23.84 -67.41 -6.54
N VAL A 19 24.74 -68.27 -6.86
CA VAL A 19 25.86 -68.23 -7.81
C VAL A 19 25.40 -68.41 -9.27
N GLY A 20 26.02 -67.63 -10.20
CA GLY A 20 26.62 -68.14 -11.42
C GLY A 20 25.85 -68.11 -12.72
N ALA A 21 26.29 -67.25 -13.63
CA ALA A 21 26.59 -67.57 -15.02
C ALA A 21 27.31 -66.39 -15.74
N LEU A 22 28.51 -66.64 -16.25
CA LEU A 22 29.23 -65.74 -17.14
C LEU A 22 28.49 -65.65 -18.48
N SER A 23 28.20 -64.41 -18.94
CA SER A 23 28.07 -64.11 -20.34
C SER A 23 28.70 -62.75 -20.58
N ALA A 24 29.69 -62.71 -21.45
CA ALA A 24 30.39 -61.51 -21.90
C ALA A 24 29.40 -60.56 -22.60
N ALA A 25 29.22 -59.36 -22.07
CA ALA A 25 28.55 -58.26 -22.71
C ALA A 25 29.52 -57.12 -22.91
N LEU A 26 29.64 -56.67 -24.16
CA LEU A 26 30.36 -55.51 -24.62
C LEU A 26 29.96 -54.23 -23.85
N PRO A 27 30.86 -53.30 -23.63
CA PRO A 27 30.47 -52.03 -22.98
C PRO A 27 29.74 -51.15 -24.02
N LEU A 28 28.42 -51.03 -23.86
CA LEU A 28 27.66 -49.94 -24.41
C LEU A 28 27.93 -48.68 -23.54
N THR A 29 28.89 -47.88 -24.00
CA THR A 29 29.04 -46.53 -23.49
C THR A 29 27.85 -45.67 -24.01
N SER A 30 26.75 -45.71 -23.27
CA SER A 30 25.70 -44.68 -23.38
C SER A 30 26.10 -43.51 -22.50
N GLU A 31 26.92 -42.62 -23.04
CA GLU A 31 26.92 -41.23 -22.58
C GLU A 31 25.55 -40.61 -22.94
N ALA A 32 24.60 -40.82 -22.05
CA ALA A 32 23.44 -39.95 -21.98
C ALA A 32 23.94 -38.54 -21.58
N ALA A 33 24.26 -37.74 -22.57
CA ALA A 33 24.46 -36.32 -22.39
C ALA A 33 23.21 -35.79 -21.69
N LYS A 34 23.31 -35.63 -20.37
CA LYS A 34 22.37 -34.80 -19.62
C LYS A 34 22.49 -33.40 -20.22
N SER A 35 21.57 -33.06 -21.11
CA SER A 35 21.39 -31.68 -21.51
C SER A 35 21.00 -30.92 -20.23
N VAL A 36 21.99 -30.33 -19.59
CA VAL A 36 21.77 -29.35 -18.54
C VAL A 36 21.15 -28.16 -19.22
N VAL A 37 19.80 -28.12 -19.29
CA VAL A 37 19.11 -26.89 -19.65
C VAL A 37 19.57 -25.87 -18.61
N PRO A 38 20.27 -24.80 -18.99
CA PRO A 38 20.68 -23.78 -18.03
C PRO A 38 19.44 -23.29 -17.32
N ALA A 39 19.46 -23.32 -15.99
CA ALA A 39 18.36 -22.73 -15.23
C ALA A 39 18.23 -21.27 -15.64
N LEU A 40 17.09 -20.91 -16.19
CA LEU A 40 16.79 -19.52 -16.59
C LEU A 40 17.07 -18.60 -15.39
N LYS A 41 18.01 -17.66 -15.56
CA LYS A 41 18.36 -16.73 -14.49
C LYS A 41 17.29 -15.66 -14.40
N ARG A 42 16.53 -15.64 -13.32
CA ARG A 42 15.54 -14.59 -13.06
C ARG A 42 16.20 -13.22 -13.08
N ARG A 43 15.56 -12.29 -13.75
CA ARG A 43 16.02 -10.90 -13.88
C ARG A 43 15.28 -9.98 -12.96
N ASN A 44 15.94 -8.89 -12.57
CA ASN A 44 15.31 -7.71 -11.99
C ASN A 44 15.16 -6.68 -13.13
N ALA A 45 14.11 -6.81 -13.96
CA ALA A 45 13.91 -5.99 -15.13
C ALA A 45 12.41 -5.84 -15.46
N TYR A 46 11.93 -4.61 -15.41
CA TYR A 46 10.50 -4.29 -15.52
C TYR A 46 10.28 -3.16 -16.51
N GLN A 47 9.27 -3.35 -17.37
CA GLN A 47 8.82 -2.35 -18.33
C GLN A 47 7.70 -1.51 -17.69
N GLN A 48 7.88 -0.20 -17.68
CA GLN A 48 6.86 0.75 -17.27
C GLN A 48 5.89 1.05 -18.40
N ALA A 49 4.60 1.16 -18.05
CA ALA A 49 3.55 1.67 -18.93
C ALA A 49 2.72 2.71 -18.17
N ASN A 50 2.64 3.94 -18.72
CA ASN A 50 1.86 5.01 -18.14
C ASN A 50 0.41 4.92 -18.60
N LEU A 51 -0.52 4.89 -17.65
CA LEU A 51 -1.92 4.56 -17.87
C LEU A 51 -2.83 5.81 -17.83
N ALA A 52 -2.67 6.63 -16.78
CA ALA A 52 -3.34 7.92 -16.65
C ALA A 52 -2.37 8.94 -16.05
N ALA A 53 -2.51 10.20 -16.42
CA ALA A 53 -1.67 11.29 -15.94
C ALA A 53 -2.42 12.63 -15.92
N SER A 54 -1.87 13.61 -15.19
CA SER A 54 -2.39 14.98 -15.19
C SER A 54 -2.09 15.74 -16.49
N ASN A 55 -1.06 15.34 -17.22
CA ASN A 55 -0.66 16.02 -18.46
C ASN A 55 -0.10 15.06 -19.51
N GLY A 56 0.07 15.53 -20.75
CA GLY A 56 0.50 14.72 -21.88
C GLY A 56 1.99 14.34 -21.93
N ARG A 57 2.85 14.86 -21.02
CA ARG A 57 4.30 14.59 -21.02
C ARG A 57 4.63 13.13 -20.77
N TYR A 58 3.78 12.43 -20.04
CA TYR A 58 3.96 11.03 -19.67
C TYR A 58 3.52 10.05 -20.75
N GLY A 59 2.88 10.52 -21.84
CA GLY A 59 2.35 9.65 -22.90
C GLY A 59 1.32 8.65 -22.40
N ALA A 60 0.61 8.98 -21.31
CA ALA A 60 -0.42 8.14 -20.73
C ALA A 60 -1.67 8.09 -21.64
N LYS A 61 -2.42 6.98 -21.54
CA LYS A 61 -3.66 6.79 -22.33
C LYS A 61 -4.75 7.80 -21.94
N PHE A 62 -4.86 8.12 -20.65
CA PHE A 62 -5.84 9.07 -20.11
C PHE A 62 -5.13 10.30 -19.58
N ILE A 63 -5.69 11.46 -19.88
CA ILE A 63 -5.21 12.74 -19.36
C ILE A 63 -6.36 13.42 -18.60
N PHE A 64 -6.12 13.69 -17.32
CA PHE A 64 -7.03 14.39 -16.43
C PHE A 64 -6.25 15.52 -15.75
N GLU A 65 -6.48 16.77 -16.15
CA GLU A 65 -5.76 17.93 -15.59
C GLU A 65 -5.87 18.00 -14.05
N GLY A 66 -6.98 17.51 -13.48
CA GLY A 66 -7.20 17.47 -12.04
C GLY A 66 -6.54 16.29 -11.32
N MET A 67 -5.88 15.36 -12.04
CA MET A 67 -5.18 14.21 -11.44
C MET A 67 -3.79 14.62 -10.92
N VAL A 68 -3.76 15.64 -10.08
CA VAL A 68 -2.54 16.18 -9.49
C VAL A 68 -2.20 15.38 -8.23
N ASP A 69 -0.92 15.07 -8.04
CA ASP A 69 -0.39 14.37 -6.87
C ASP A 69 -1.17 13.07 -6.57
N ALA A 70 -0.98 12.05 -7.43
CA ALA A 70 -1.71 10.79 -7.30
C ALA A 70 -1.13 9.92 -6.17
N TRP A 71 -1.94 9.67 -5.12
CA TRP A 71 -1.50 8.99 -3.89
C TRP A 71 -1.94 7.54 -3.78
N GLY A 72 -3.23 7.33 -3.56
CA GLY A 72 -3.78 6.04 -3.15
C GLY A 72 -4.27 5.18 -4.31
N ILE A 73 -4.17 3.87 -4.16
CA ILE A 73 -4.81 2.89 -5.05
C ILE A 73 -5.55 1.87 -4.18
N ALA A 74 -6.82 1.64 -4.46
CA ALA A 74 -7.57 0.54 -3.87
C ALA A 74 -8.37 -0.21 -4.94
N ILE A 75 -8.55 -1.52 -4.74
CA ILE A 75 -9.35 -2.40 -5.59
C ILE A 75 -10.23 -3.32 -4.77
N ARG A 76 -11.29 -3.82 -5.37
CA ARG A 76 -12.03 -4.96 -4.82
C ARG A 76 -11.29 -6.26 -5.11
N PRO A 77 -11.39 -7.28 -4.24
CA PRO A 77 -10.80 -8.57 -4.50
C PRO A 77 -11.38 -9.22 -5.75
N ALA A 78 -10.67 -10.22 -6.29
CA ALA A 78 -11.09 -10.99 -7.44
C ALA A 78 -12.51 -11.55 -7.26
N GLY A 79 -13.34 -11.47 -8.31
CA GLY A 79 -14.74 -11.94 -8.30
C GLY A 79 -15.76 -10.95 -7.76
N ALA A 80 -15.35 -9.87 -7.09
CA ALA A 80 -16.27 -8.84 -6.58
C ALA A 80 -16.62 -7.76 -7.63
N GLY A 81 -16.00 -7.80 -8.83
CA GLY A 81 -16.10 -6.75 -9.84
C GLY A 81 -15.50 -5.43 -9.34
N GLY A 82 -15.86 -4.32 -9.95
CA GLY A 82 -15.48 -2.98 -9.48
C GLY A 82 -14.42 -2.30 -10.33
N HIS A 83 -13.70 -1.36 -9.73
CA HIS A 83 -12.77 -0.45 -10.38
C HIS A 83 -11.47 -0.36 -9.60
N PHE A 84 -10.37 0.02 -10.25
CA PHE A 84 -9.30 0.74 -9.58
C PHE A 84 -9.85 2.05 -9.07
N TRP A 85 -9.54 2.38 -7.84
CA TRP A 85 -9.81 3.66 -7.20
C TRP A 85 -8.47 4.35 -7.00
N VAL A 86 -8.13 5.26 -7.88
CA VAL A 86 -6.87 6.01 -7.85
C VAL A 86 -7.16 7.41 -7.34
N THR A 87 -6.62 7.77 -6.18
CA THR A 87 -6.87 9.09 -5.59
C THR A 87 -5.80 10.09 -6.01
N ALA A 88 -6.24 11.30 -6.35
CA ALA A 88 -5.38 12.43 -6.67
C ALA A 88 -6.11 13.74 -6.39
N GLY A 89 -5.43 14.72 -5.81
CA GLY A 89 -6.09 15.93 -5.33
C GLY A 89 -7.27 15.58 -4.40
N ALA A 90 -8.42 16.17 -4.61
CA ALA A 90 -9.65 15.89 -3.86
C ALA A 90 -10.59 14.88 -4.58
N THR A 91 -10.07 14.07 -5.49
CA THR A 91 -10.87 13.18 -6.33
C THR A 91 -10.29 11.77 -6.35
N SER A 92 -11.14 10.77 -6.49
CA SER A 92 -10.77 9.42 -6.87
C SER A 92 -11.21 9.16 -8.31
N TYR A 93 -10.29 8.71 -9.16
CA TYR A 93 -10.51 8.33 -10.56
C TYR A 93 -10.67 6.83 -10.65
N GLN A 94 -11.70 6.35 -11.37
CA GLN A 94 -12.01 4.95 -11.48
C GLN A 94 -11.67 4.40 -12.85
N PHE A 95 -11.03 3.22 -12.87
CA PHE A 95 -10.63 2.52 -14.09
C PHE A 95 -10.93 1.03 -14.01
N VAL A 96 -11.09 0.39 -15.17
CA VAL A 96 -11.31 -1.05 -15.32
C VAL A 96 -10.36 -1.58 -16.41
N GLY A 97 -10.03 -2.86 -16.37
CA GLY A 97 -9.26 -3.52 -17.43
C GLY A 97 -7.76 -3.54 -17.16
N ASP A 98 -6.95 -3.43 -18.22
CA ASP A 98 -5.49 -3.57 -18.26
C ASP A 98 -5.01 -5.00 -17.93
N ILE A 99 -5.75 -6.02 -18.44
CA ILE A 99 -5.42 -7.44 -18.32
C ILE A 99 -5.03 -7.97 -19.69
N ALA A 100 -3.74 -7.97 -20.00
CA ALA A 100 -3.21 -8.27 -21.33
C ALA A 100 -3.64 -9.66 -21.87
N THR A 101 -3.80 -10.64 -20.99
CA THR A 101 -4.16 -12.03 -21.32
C THR A 101 -5.65 -12.33 -21.19
N SER A 102 -6.51 -11.33 -20.95
CA SER A 102 -7.94 -11.55 -20.80
C SER A 102 -8.56 -12.15 -22.07
N SER A 103 -9.43 -13.15 -21.89
CA SER A 103 -10.28 -13.66 -22.97
C SER A 103 -11.30 -12.63 -23.46
N ASN A 104 -11.70 -11.70 -22.59
CA ASN A 104 -12.53 -10.55 -22.94
C ASN A 104 -11.67 -9.42 -23.50
N PRO A 105 -11.74 -9.10 -24.81
CA PRO A 105 -10.91 -8.08 -25.41
C PRO A 105 -11.10 -6.68 -24.80
N ASN A 106 -12.28 -6.38 -24.27
CA ASN A 106 -12.55 -5.09 -23.62
C ASN A 106 -11.74 -4.89 -22.34
N LEU A 107 -11.33 -5.97 -21.67
CA LEU A 107 -10.52 -5.91 -20.45
C LEU A 107 -9.01 -5.84 -20.73
N ARG A 108 -8.56 -5.99 -22.00
CA ARG A 108 -7.12 -6.01 -22.34
C ARG A 108 -6.45 -4.65 -22.19
N THR A 109 -7.20 -3.59 -22.25
CA THR A 109 -6.70 -2.22 -22.08
C THR A 109 -7.48 -1.53 -20.97
N LEU A 110 -6.84 -0.55 -20.32
CA LEU A 110 -7.51 0.29 -19.34
C LEU A 110 -8.65 1.09 -20.00
N PHE A 111 -9.79 1.22 -19.31
CA PHE A 111 -10.91 2.05 -19.73
C PHE A 111 -11.67 2.59 -18.52
N GLN A 112 -12.53 3.57 -18.75
CA GLN A 112 -13.53 4.05 -17.79
C GLN A 112 -14.92 3.65 -18.26
N ASP A 113 -15.82 3.38 -17.34
CA ASP A 113 -17.24 3.14 -17.59
C ASP A 113 -18.10 4.24 -16.96
N GLY A 114 -19.36 3.94 -16.59
CA GLY A 114 -20.26 4.93 -15.99
C GLY A 114 -19.85 5.45 -14.62
N LEU A 115 -18.90 4.80 -13.93
CA LEU A 115 -18.30 5.29 -12.69
C LEU A 115 -16.84 5.66 -13.00
N SER A 116 -16.56 6.95 -13.14
CA SER A 116 -15.26 7.46 -13.59
C SER A 116 -14.58 8.39 -12.60
N GLU A 117 -15.35 9.13 -11.80
CA GLU A 117 -14.83 10.11 -10.84
C GLU A 117 -15.72 10.20 -9.60
N VAL A 118 -15.10 10.23 -8.42
CA VAL A 118 -15.79 10.46 -7.15
C VAL A 118 -15.04 11.54 -6.39
N TYR A 119 -15.72 12.64 -6.10
CA TYR A 119 -15.20 13.72 -5.26
C TYR A 119 -15.17 13.27 -3.79
N ILE A 120 -14.09 13.61 -3.10
CA ILE A 120 -13.85 13.30 -1.69
C ILE A 120 -13.86 14.61 -0.90
N PRO A 121 -14.79 14.80 0.05
CA PRO A 121 -14.82 15.99 0.90
C PRO A 121 -13.55 16.09 1.75
N CYS A 122 -12.87 17.22 1.65
CA CYS A 122 -11.73 17.61 2.47
C CYS A 122 -12.14 18.84 3.32
N ALA A 123 -11.49 19.01 4.47
CA ALA A 123 -11.66 20.23 5.24
C ALA A 123 -10.75 21.34 4.69
N ASP A 124 -11.30 22.54 4.52
CA ASP A 124 -10.58 23.70 3.95
C ASP A 124 -9.49 24.27 4.87
N ALA A 125 -9.15 23.65 5.95
CA ALA A 125 -8.82 24.43 7.12
C ALA A 125 -7.39 24.34 7.67
N LEU A 126 -6.53 23.47 7.21
CA LEU A 126 -5.16 23.43 7.77
C LEU A 126 -4.14 24.21 6.95
N THR A 127 -4.59 25.14 6.16
CA THR A 127 -3.96 25.56 4.95
C THR A 127 -3.23 26.86 5.04
N THR A 128 -2.03 26.81 4.59
CA THR A 128 -1.46 27.89 3.79
C THR A 128 -2.27 28.00 2.48
N ALA A 129 -2.34 29.17 1.85
CA ALA A 129 -3.21 29.50 0.72
C ALA A 129 -3.17 28.53 -0.50
N ASP A 130 -2.31 27.53 -0.49
CA ASP A 130 -2.02 26.62 -1.61
C ASP A 130 -2.51 25.19 -1.39
N SER A 131 -3.11 24.84 -0.26
CA SER A 131 -3.53 23.46 0.02
C SER A 131 -5.04 23.30 -0.01
N ILE A 132 -5.56 22.92 -1.15
CA ILE A 132 -6.79 22.14 -1.24
C ILE A 132 -6.46 20.80 -0.59
N GLY A 133 -7.23 20.33 0.39
CA GLY A 133 -6.98 19.06 1.05
C GLY A 133 -6.84 17.93 0.03
N LYS A 134 -5.83 17.07 0.23
CA LYS A 134 -5.50 15.97 -0.68
C LYS A 134 -6.04 14.65 -0.12
N VAL A 135 -6.51 13.77 -0.98
CA VAL A 135 -6.88 12.40 -0.61
C VAL A 135 -5.63 11.53 -0.58
N THR A 136 -5.08 11.38 0.60
CA THR A 136 -3.82 10.69 0.85
C THR A 136 -4.00 9.18 1.03
N GLY A 137 -5.09 8.73 1.65
CA GLY A 137 -5.35 7.31 1.91
C GLY A 137 -6.65 6.81 1.28
N THR A 138 -6.63 5.58 0.77
CA THR A 138 -7.85 4.89 0.32
C THR A 138 -7.79 3.41 0.66
N ALA A 139 -8.91 2.86 1.16
CA ALA A 139 -9.02 1.46 1.52
C ALA A 139 -10.36 0.87 1.05
N TYR A 140 -10.33 -0.40 0.58
CA TYR A 140 -11.52 -1.19 0.36
C TYR A 140 -12.03 -1.76 1.68
N ASN A 141 -13.34 -1.68 1.92
CA ASN A 141 -14.01 -2.33 3.03
C ASN A 141 -14.77 -3.56 2.54
N GLY A 142 -14.36 -4.74 3.02
CA GLY A 142 -14.95 -6.03 2.66
C GLY A 142 -16.17 -6.44 3.46
N ALA A 143 -16.67 -5.61 4.39
CA ALA A 143 -17.87 -5.89 5.17
C ALA A 143 -19.09 -6.19 4.28
N VAL A 144 -20.01 -7.00 4.77
CA VAL A 144 -21.29 -7.27 4.07
C VAL A 144 -22.01 -5.96 3.82
N ILE A 145 -22.42 -5.70 2.57
CA ILE A 145 -23.00 -4.40 2.13
C ILE A 145 -24.23 -3.97 2.95
N THR A 146 -24.96 -4.93 3.52
CA THR A 146 -26.15 -4.68 4.34
C THR A 146 -25.86 -4.60 5.83
N SER A 147 -24.60 -4.80 6.25
CA SER A 147 -24.20 -4.72 7.66
C SER A 147 -24.22 -3.29 8.18
N ASP A 148 -24.17 -3.16 9.51
CA ASP A 148 -24.02 -1.86 10.19
C ASP A 148 -22.54 -1.44 10.36
N LEU A 149 -21.61 -2.19 9.73
CA LEU A 149 -20.18 -1.88 9.80
C LEU A 149 -19.86 -0.74 8.83
N PHE A 150 -19.35 0.37 9.35
CA PHE A 150 -18.97 1.55 8.57
C PHE A 150 -20.08 1.97 7.58
N ARG A 151 -21.30 2.12 8.10
CA ARG A 151 -22.46 2.40 7.28
C ARG A 151 -22.50 3.84 6.82
N VAL A 152 -22.64 4.04 5.51
CA VAL A 152 -22.92 5.32 4.85
C VAL A 152 -24.44 5.48 4.82
N ARG A 153 -24.96 6.59 5.36
CA ARG A 153 -26.37 6.92 5.40
C ARG A 153 -26.60 8.35 4.93
N GLN A 154 -27.76 8.60 4.39
CA GLN A 154 -28.21 9.94 3.98
C GLN A 154 -27.41 10.57 2.84
N GLN A 155 -26.50 9.87 2.21
CA GLN A 155 -25.92 10.32 0.97
C GLN A 155 -26.96 10.27 -0.14
N THR A 156 -27.08 11.33 -0.95
CA THR A 156 -27.98 11.36 -2.09
C THR A 156 -27.21 11.68 -3.37
N ALA A 157 -27.66 11.10 -4.47
CA ALA A 157 -27.20 11.47 -5.81
C ALA A 157 -28.41 11.60 -6.75
N THR A 158 -28.30 12.48 -7.73
CA THR A 158 -29.33 12.62 -8.78
C THR A 158 -28.99 11.71 -9.95
N ILE A 159 -29.87 10.78 -10.28
CA ILE A 159 -29.71 9.81 -11.37
C ILE A 159 -30.97 9.88 -12.24
N ASN A 160 -30.82 10.18 -13.53
CA ASN A 160 -31.94 10.32 -14.46
C ASN A 160 -33.04 11.26 -13.91
N ASN A 161 -32.61 12.40 -13.33
CA ASN A 161 -33.48 13.40 -12.70
C ASN A 161 -34.25 12.89 -11.46
N GLN A 162 -33.86 11.76 -10.89
CA GLN A 162 -34.42 11.24 -9.63
C GLN A 162 -33.37 11.28 -8.53
N SER A 163 -33.77 11.72 -7.33
CA SER A 163 -32.91 11.63 -6.15
C SER A 163 -32.85 10.19 -5.65
N VAL A 164 -31.67 9.61 -5.59
CA VAL A 164 -31.42 8.29 -5.03
C VAL A 164 -30.74 8.46 -3.68
N LEU A 165 -31.36 7.89 -2.65
CA LEU A 165 -30.78 7.82 -1.31
C LEU A 165 -29.94 6.55 -1.19
N PHE A 166 -28.71 6.69 -0.68
CA PHE A 166 -27.79 5.59 -0.39
C PHE A 166 -27.85 5.19 1.07
N ASP A 167 -27.83 3.89 1.33
CA ASP A 167 -27.81 3.32 2.67
C ASP A 167 -27.17 1.92 2.64
N GLY A 168 -25.89 1.83 3.00
CA GLY A 168 -25.15 0.58 3.01
C GLY A 168 -23.80 0.70 3.69
N SER A 169 -23.16 -0.42 4.00
CA SER A 169 -21.77 -0.43 4.44
C SER A 169 -20.89 0.20 3.36
N ALA A 170 -19.92 1.02 3.77
CA ALA A 170 -18.93 1.61 2.87
C ALA A 170 -18.28 0.53 1.99
N ARG A 171 -18.02 0.86 0.73
CA ARG A 171 -17.17 0.05 -0.14
C ARG A 171 -15.76 0.57 -0.19
N PHE A 172 -15.61 1.89 -0.20
CA PHE A 172 -14.32 2.55 -0.15
C PHE A 172 -14.35 3.65 0.92
N ILE A 173 -13.24 3.74 1.64
CA ILE A 173 -13.01 4.69 2.72
C ILE A 173 -11.78 5.50 2.34
N PHE A 174 -11.84 6.80 2.57
CA PHE A 174 -10.82 7.76 2.19
C PHE A 174 -10.36 8.55 3.40
N ALA A 175 -9.06 8.84 3.45
CA ALA A 175 -8.44 9.73 4.41
C ALA A 175 -7.81 10.92 3.68
N THR A 176 -7.76 12.08 4.33
CA THR A 176 -7.18 13.29 3.76
C THR A 176 -6.17 13.93 4.71
N ASP A 177 -5.21 14.63 4.16
CA ASP A 177 -4.22 15.44 4.90
C ASP A 177 -4.87 16.59 5.69
N SER A 178 -6.11 16.97 5.34
CA SER A 178 -6.91 17.93 6.10
C SER A 178 -7.61 17.31 7.32
N GLY A 179 -7.34 16.05 7.66
CA GLY A 179 -7.84 15.40 8.87
C GLY A 179 -9.27 14.86 8.76
N THR A 180 -9.76 14.58 7.55
CA THR A 180 -11.10 14.03 7.34
C THR A 180 -11.07 12.55 6.96
N ILE A 181 -12.14 11.83 7.31
CA ILE A 181 -12.45 10.49 6.82
C ILE A 181 -13.79 10.57 6.06
N SER A 182 -13.80 10.09 4.84
CA SER A 182 -14.98 10.02 3.98
C SER A 182 -15.23 8.60 3.49
N ALA A 183 -16.44 8.28 3.09
CA ALA A 183 -16.80 6.95 2.63
C ALA A 183 -17.79 6.98 1.46
N TRP A 184 -17.70 5.96 0.61
CA TRP A 184 -18.59 5.76 -0.53
C TRP A 184 -19.20 4.36 -0.50
N THR A 185 -20.49 4.27 -0.88
CA THR A 185 -21.22 3.00 -1.04
C THR A 185 -21.95 2.97 -2.36
N ASP A 186 -22.13 1.77 -2.93
CA ASP A 186 -22.93 1.54 -4.15
C ASP A 186 -24.34 0.98 -3.85
N ARG A 187 -24.78 0.99 -2.58
CA ARG A 187 -26.08 0.48 -2.20
C ARG A 187 -27.10 1.61 -2.00
N ALA A 188 -28.12 1.60 -2.83
CA ALA A 188 -29.29 2.47 -2.62
C ALA A 188 -30.18 1.95 -1.48
N ALA A 189 -30.90 2.85 -0.82
CA ALA A 189 -31.81 2.51 0.30
C ALA A 189 -32.91 1.53 -0.08
N ASN A 190 -33.32 1.50 -1.36
CA ASN A 190 -34.28 0.51 -1.90
C ASN A 190 -33.69 -0.88 -2.14
N GLY A 191 -32.38 -1.06 -1.86
CA GLY A 191 -31.67 -2.32 -1.99
C GLY A 191 -30.99 -2.56 -3.34
N SER A 192 -31.13 -1.68 -4.31
CA SER A 192 -30.44 -1.80 -5.60
C SER A 192 -28.95 -1.43 -5.49
N THR A 193 -28.15 -1.95 -6.42
CA THR A 193 -26.76 -1.51 -6.60
C THR A 193 -26.72 -0.39 -7.63
N VAL A 194 -26.18 0.75 -7.23
CA VAL A 194 -26.10 1.94 -8.08
C VAL A 194 -24.69 2.50 -8.03
N ARG A 195 -24.04 2.60 -9.18
CA ARG A 195 -22.69 3.12 -9.34
C ARG A 195 -22.74 4.37 -10.18
N VAL A 196 -22.51 5.50 -9.54
CA VAL A 196 -22.56 6.80 -10.20
C VAL A 196 -21.43 7.69 -9.71
N ASN A 197 -21.03 8.61 -10.57
CA ASN A 197 -20.18 9.72 -10.21
C ASN A 197 -20.86 10.56 -9.13
N GLY A 198 -20.09 11.16 -8.29
CA GLY A 198 -20.58 12.01 -7.22
C GLY A 198 -19.60 12.12 -6.06
N ALA A 199 -20.06 12.77 -5.00
CA ALA A 199 -19.27 12.93 -3.78
C ALA A 199 -19.40 11.68 -2.89
N SER A 200 -18.33 11.33 -2.18
CA SER A 200 -18.42 10.49 -1.00
C SER A 200 -19.02 11.27 0.17
N GLN A 201 -19.44 10.59 1.21
CA GLN A 201 -19.96 11.22 2.42
C GLN A 201 -18.84 11.45 3.43
N LEU A 202 -18.78 12.65 4.01
CA LEU A 202 -17.93 12.96 5.15
C LEU A 202 -18.45 12.19 6.38
N MET A 203 -17.59 11.39 6.99
CA MET A 203 -17.92 10.53 8.14
C MET A 203 -17.28 11.01 9.43
N PHE A 204 -16.10 11.62 9.35
CA PHE A 204 -15.38 12.19 10.49
C PHE A 204 -14.58 13.41 10.05
N ASP A 205 -14.55 14.43 10.90
CA ASP A 205 -13.75 15.64 10.73
C ASP A 205 -12.93 15.91 12.00
N GLY A 206 -11.63 15.69 11.90
CA GLY A 206 -10.63 15.95 12.94
C GLY A 206 -9.80 17.20 12.67
N SER A 207 -10.14 18.01 11.66
CA SER A 207 -9.37 19.19 11.26
C SER A 207 -9.25 20.20 12.40
N GLY A 208 -10.33 20.47 13.10
CA GLY A 208 -10.36 21.36 14.28
C GLY A 208 -9.51 20.85 15.45
N GLN A 209 -9.08 19.61 15.44
CA GLN A 209 -8.19 18.99 16.43
C GLN A 209 -6.73 18.91 15.95
N GLY A 210 -6.44 19.47 14.78
CA GLY A 210 -5.11 19.46 14.18
C GLY A 210 -4.67 18.09 13.68
N MET A 211 -5.61 17.21 13.34
CA MET A 211 -5.33 15.91 12.72
C MET A 211 -5.03 16.09 11.22
N ALA A 212 -4.14 15.25 10.69
CA ALA A 212 -3.80 15.14 9.28
C ALA A 212 -3.58 13.67 8.94
N PHE A 213 -4.48 13.06 8.16
CA PHE A 213 -4.39 11.64 7.88
C PHE A 213 -3.63 11.37 6.58
N PHE A 214 -2.67 10.43 6.62
CA PHE A 214 -1.83 10.10 5.46
C PHE A 214 -1.99 8.66 4.97
N GLY A 215 -2.64 7.81 5.74
CA GLY A 215 -2.96 6.45 5.35
C GLY A 215 -4.16 5.91 6.10
N VAL A 216 -4.82 4.91 5.54
CA VAL A 216 -6.01 4.29 6.13
C VAL A 216 -6.09 2.81 5.82
N ALA A 217 -6.47 1.99 6.79
CA ALA A 217 -6.68 0.56 6.64
C ALA A 217 -7.87 0.06 7.48
N VAL A 218 -8.64 -0.87 6.92
CA VAL A 218 -9.76 -1.53 7.62
C VAL A 218 -9.29 -2.90 8.09
N LYS A 219 -9.51 -3.25 9.35
CA LYS A 219 -9.17 -4.55 9.93
C LYS A 219 -9.87 -5.67 9.15
N THR A 220 -9.11 -6.60 8.56
CA THR A 220 -9.63 -7.51 7.52
C THR A 220 -10.26 -8.80 8.05
N ASP A 221 -10.14 -9.12 9.32
CA ASP A 221 -10.76 -10.30 9.95
C ASP A 221 -12.18 -10.03 10.45
N SER A 222 -12.50 -8.79 10.83
CA SER A 222 -13.76 -8.40 11.43
C SER A 222 -14.50 -7.26 10.69
N TRP A 223 -13.77 -6.42 9.98
CA TRP A 223 -14.28 -5.25 9.26
C TRP A 223 -14.98 -4.21 10.15
N ASP A 224 -14.68 -4.20 11.45
CA ASP A 224 -15.33 -3.34 12.45
C ASP A 224 -14.41 -2.27 13.04
N VAL A 225 -13.13 -2.29 12.67
CA VAL A 225 -12.11 -1.33 13.07
C VAL A 225 -11.47 -0.71 11.84
N LEU A 226 -11.32 0.62 11.88
CA LEU A 226 -10.56 1.42 10.92
C LEU A 226 -9.39 2.04 11.64
N TRP A 227 -8.20 1.94 11.05
CA TRP A 227 -7.01 2.66 11.48
C TRP A 227 -6.63 3.73 10.47
N ALA A 228 -6.23 4.89 10.98
CA ALA A 228 -5.66 5.97 10.16
C ALA A 228 -4.35 6.46 10.78
N THR A 229 -3.34 6.69 9.96
CA THR A 229 -2.11 7.33 10.42
C THR A 229 -2.32 8.83 10.46
N ASP A 230 -2.18 9.41 11.65
CA ASP A 230 -2.27 10.83 11.88
C ASP A 230 -0.85 11.43 11.91
N PHE A 231 -0.55 12.30 10.98
CA PHE A 231 0.72 13.02 10.86
C PHE A 231 0.58 14.50 11.25
N GLY A 232 -0.51 14.83 11.96
CA GLY A 232 -0.82 16.18 12.41
C GLY A 232 -0.05 16.61 13.66
N THR A 233 -0.72 17.39 14.51
CA THR A 233 -0.08 17.99 15.70
C THR A 233 0.27 17.00 16.81
N ASP A 234 -0.32 15.80 16.79
CA ASP A 234 -0.07 14.71 17.73
C ASP A 234 0.01 13.37 16.98
N PRO A 235 1.15 13.10 16.30
CA PRO A 235 1.27 11.98 15.37
C PRO A 235 1.15 10.64 16.04
N GLN A 236 0.21 9.83 15.57
CA GLN A 236 -0.05 8.48 16.07
C GLN A 236 -0.96 7.71 15.11
N ILE A 237 -1.25 6.45 15.38
CA ILE A 237 -2.32 5.72 14.71
C ILE A 237 -3.62 6.01 15.44
N ARG A 238 -4.64 6.49 14.73
CA ARG A 238 -6.00 6.69 15.23
C ARG A 238 -6.85 5.48 14.92
N GLN A 239 -7.69 5.09 15.88
CA GLN A 239 -8.64 3.99 15.72
C GLN A 239 -10.07 4.51 15.71
N PHE A 240 -10.85 4.01 14.75
CA PHE A 240 -12.28 4.28 14.66
C PHE A 240 -13.04 2.97 14.76
N ASN A 241 -14.13 2.96 15.50
CA ASN A 241 -15.03 1.82 15.55
C ASN A 241 -15.99 1.80 14.35
N LYS A 242 -16.73 0.73 14.22
CA LYS A 242 -17.69 0.48 13.13
C LYS A 242 -18.74 1.59 12.92
N THR A 243 -18.93 2.50 13.86
CA THR A 243 -19.87 3.61 13.78
C THR A 243 -19.21 4.95 13.49
N TRP A 244 -17.93 4.94 13.07
CA TRP A 244 -17.08 6.09 12.77
C TRP A 244 -16.63 6.90 13.98
N ALA A 245 -16.89 6.43 15.20
CA ALA A 245 -16.44 7.09 16.40
C ALA A 245 -14.95 6.83 16.66
N LEU A 246 -14.21 7.89 16.92
CA LEU A 246 -12.82 7.81 17.38
C LEU A 246 -12.79 7.16 18.76
N GLU A 247 -11.87 6.21 18.96
CA GLU A 247 -11.68 5.53 20.24
C GLU A 247 -10.18 5.31 20.52
N PRO A 248 -9.79 4.99 21.76
CA PRO A 248 -8.41 4.69 22.07
C PRO A 248 -7.87 3.55 21.21
N THR A 249 -6.73 3.79 20.56
CA THR A 249 -6.06 2.79 19.74
C THR A 249 -5.42 1.71 20.61
N ARG A 250 -5.66 0.46 20.28
CA ARG A 250 -5.03 -0.68 20.94
C ARG A 250 -3.77 -1.11 20.18
N GLY A 251 -2.68 -1.32 20.91
CA GLY A 251 -1.39 -1.72 20.33
C GLY A 251 -0.71 -0.60 19.54
N PHE A 252 0.05 -0.98 18.54
CA PHE A 252 0.79 -0.08 17.64
C PHE A 252 1.78 0.84 18.34
N VAL A 253 2.52 0.29 19.33
CA VAL A 253 3.62 1.04 19.96
C VAL A 253 4.56 1.55 18.88
N ASN A 254 4.86 2.86 18.89
CA ASN A 254 5.90 3.43 18.04
C ASN A 254 7.28 3.10 18.62
N PRO A 255 8.04 2.15 18.03
CA PRO A 255 9.32 1.73 18.61
C PRO A 255 10.45 2.77 18.42
N PHE A 256 10.17 3.85 17.70
CA PHE A 256 11.15 4.90 17.37
C PHE A 256 10.92 6.18 18.18
N SER A 257 9.88 6.25 18.98
CA SER A 257 9.60 7.43 19.81
C SER A 257 10.67 7.60 20.89
N THR A 258 11.27 8.79 20.93
CA THR A 258 12.23 9.20 21.97
C THR A 258 11.58 10.03 23.07
N GLY A 259 10.28 10.27 22.99
CA GLY A 259 9.52 11.00 24.00
C GLY A 259 9.48 10.26 25.34
N ASN A 260 9.22 11.00 26.40
CA ASN A 260 9.14 10.47 27.77
C ASN A 260 7.73 10.59 28.39
N LEU A 261 6.78 11.10 27.62
CA LEU A 261 5.38 11.26 28.07
C LEU A 261 4.49 10.28 27.28
N ARG A 262 3.67 9.52 28.01
CA ARG A 262 2.60 8.71 27.40
C ARG A 262 1.40 9.60 27.09
N ASP A 263 0.68 9.24 26.02
CA ASP A 263 -0.64 9.79 25.77
C ASP A 263 -1.63 9.12 26.73
N PRO A 264 -2.28 9.88 27.64
CA PRO A 264 -3.27 9.30 28.53
C PRO A 264 -4.53 8.80 27.80
N THR A 265 -4.78 9.29 26.58
CA THR A 265 -5.92 8.88 25.75
C THR A 265 -5.60 7.64 24.88
N ASN A 266 -4.32 7.38 24.59
CA ASN A 266 -3.83 6.24 23.82
C ASN A 266 -2.62 5.57 24.49
N PRO A 267 -2.77 5.03 25.70
CA PRO A 267 -1.63 4.54 26.48
C PRO A 267 -0.92 3.34 25.82
N ASP A 268 -1.63 2.58 24.99
CA ASP A 268 -1.10 1.38 24.34
C ASP A 268 -0.11 1.70 23.21
N GLN A 269 -0.10 2.91 22.68
CA GLN A 269 0.86 3.32 21.65
C GLN A 269 2.25 3.71 22.18
N GLY A 270 2.45 3.64 23.50
CA GLY A 270 3.73 3.97 24.13
C GLY A 270 3.89 5.47 24.38
N ASN A 271 5.11 5.97 24.22
CA ASN A 271 5.40 7.37 24.43
C ASN A 271 5.10 8.20 23.18
N LYS A 272 4.67 9.44 23.37
CA LYS A 272 4.50 10.40 22.27
C LYS A 272 5.83 10.67 21.57
N ALA A 273 5.79 10.76 20.26
CA ALA A 273 6.94 11.13 19.46
C ALA A 273 7.37 12.58 19.72
N ARG A 274 8.65 12.85 19.54
CA ARG A 274 9.21 14.20 19.50
C ARG A 274 9.47 14.60 18.06
N PRO A 275 9.49 15.91 17.75
CA PRO A 275 9.99 16.37 16.46
C PRO A 275 11.39 15.80 16.17
N GLY A 276 11.54 15.19 15.00
CA GLY A 276 12.73 14.44 14.59
C GLY A 276 12.58 12.92 14.68
N ASP A 277 11.64 12.42 15.49
CA ASP A 277 11.37 10.99 15.55
C ASP A 277 10.62 10.53 14.30
N PRO A 278 10.82 9.27 13.86
CA PRO A 278 9.93 8.63 12.91
C PRO A 278 8.52 8.46 13.48
N VAL A 279 7.52 8.91 12.72
CA VAL A 279 6.10 8.84 13.10
C VAL A 279 5.29 8.08 12.04
N PRO A 280 4.12 7.49 12.38
CA PRO A 280 3.31 6.74 11.43
C PRO A 280 2.92 7.60 10.22
N PHE A 281 3.28 7.15 9.01
CA PHE A 281 3.05 7.87 7.77
C PHE A 281 2.01 7.17 6.89
N ASN A 282 2.06 5.83 6.77
CA ASN A 282 1.01 5.04 6.15
C ASN A 282 0.80 3.73 6.92
N ILE A 283 -0.38 3.14 6.75
CA ILE A 283 -0.77 1.84 7.29
C ILE A 283 -1.44 1.01 6.20
N HIS A 284 -1.01 -0.25 6.07
CA HIS A 284 -1.56 -1.14 5.05
C HIS A 284 -1.68 -2.57 5.58
N ILE A 285 -2.70 -3.32 5.15
CA ILE A 285 -2.89 -4.71 5.54
C ILE A 285 -2.68 -5.63 4.34
N LEU A 286 -1.69 -6.53 4.45
CA LEU A 286 -1.39 -7.54 3.45
C LEU A 286 -1.40 -8.93 4.11
N ASN A 287 -2.25 -9.82 3.63
CA ASN A 287 -2.32 -11.22 4.11
C ASN A 287 -2.47 -11.34 5.64
N GLY A 288 -3.30 -10.49 6.26
CA GLY A 288 -3.54 -10.49 7.71
C GLY A 288 -2.37 -9.94 8.55
N ARG A 289 -1.41 -9.26 7.93
CA ARG A 289 -0.31 -8.55 8.59
C ARG A 289 -0.46 -7.06 8.35
N VAL A 290 -0.20 -6.27 9.35
CA VAL A 290 -0.29 -4.81 9.29
C VAL A 290 1.10 -4.23 9.12
N PHE A 291 1.30 -3.50 8.04
CA PHE A 291 2.53 -2.79 7.74
C PHE A 291 2.33 -1.31 8.04
N VAL A 292 3.17 -0.76 8.90
CA VAL A 292 3.19 0.67 9.19
C VAL A 292 4.50 1.24 8.69
N MET A 293 4.40 2.18 7.77
CA MET A 293 5.50 2.98 7.29
C MET A 293 5.63 4.21 8.16
N TYR A 294 6.86 4.52 8.54
CA TYR A 294 7.19 5.66 9.38
C TYR A 294 8.04 6.62 8.58
N CYS A 295 7.71 7.89 8.63
CA CYS A 295 8.51 8.97 8.07
C CYS A 295 9.15 9.76 9.21
N SER A 296 10.40 10.15 9.05
CA SER A 296 11.04 11.08 9.97
C SER A 296 10.31 12.43 9.93
N SER A 297 10.10 13.00 11.09
CA SER A 297 9.42 14.29 11.24
C SER A 297 10.44 15.42 11.40
N LYS A 298 10.01 16.63 11.11
CA LYS A 298 10.80 17.84 11.34
C LYS A 298 9.94 18.93 11.96
N VAL A 299 10.58 19.92 12.56
CA VAL A 299 9.94 21.13 13.09
C VAL A 299 9.98 22.22 12.03
N LEU A 300 8.83 22.85 11.75
CA LEU A 300 8.79 23.98 10.84
C LEU A 300 9.56 25.18 11.45
N ARG A 301 10.48 25.71 10.68
CA ARG A 301 11.23 26.94 11.01
C ARG A 301 10.93 28.01 9.95
N ASN A 302 10.83 29.27 10.38
CA ASN A 302 10.75 30.39 9.47
C ASN A 302 12.15 30.72 8.87
N GLU A 303 12.20 31.65 7.92
CA GLU A 303 13.44 32.07 7.26
C GLU A 303 14.54 32.57 8.25
N ALA A 304 14.13 33.06 9.43
CA ALA A 304 15.05 33.47 10.49
C ALA A 304 15.50 32.30 11.39
N GLY A 305 15.08 31.05 11.09
CA GLY A 305 15.43 29.84 11.84
C GLY A 305 14.64 29.62 13.14
N PHE A 306 13.65 30.47 13.44
CA PHE A 306 12.81 30.30 14.63
C PHE A 306 11.73 29.24 14.36
N ILE A 307 11.44 28.41 15.39
CA ILE A 307 10.37 27.42 15.34
C ILE A 307 9.03 28.15 15.23
N VAL A 308 8.32 27.95 14.11
CA VAL A 308 7.02 28.57 13.84
C VAL A 308 5.91 27.84 14.59
N ASN A 309 6.00 26.50 14.65
CA ASN A 309 5.08 25.68 15.39
C ASN A 309 5.79 24.45 15.96
N ALA A 310 6.04 24.45 17.27
CA ALA A 310 6.74 23.36 17.96
C ALA A 310 5.95 22.04 18.01
N ARG A 311 4.67 22.06 17.60
CA ARG A 311 3.78 20.90 17.64
C ARG A 311 3.40 20.39 16.26
N GLN A 312 3.84 21.05 15.20
CA GLN A 312 3.52 20.62 13.85
C GLN A 312 4.63 19.71 13.32
N PHE A 313 4.22 18.54 12.85
CA PHE A 313 5.10 17.56 12.24
C PHE A 313 5.01 17.70 10.72
N PHE A 314 6.13 17.52 10.06
CA PHE A 314 6.24 17.52 8.60
C PHE A 314 7.11 16.35 8.20
N ALA A 315 6.82 15.77 7.06
CA ALA A 315 7.72 14.80 6.45
C ALA A 315 9.08 15.44 6.18
N ALA A 316 10.16 14.71 6.46
CA ALA A 316 11.53 15.21 6.29
C ALA A 316 12.11 14.88 4.91
N GLU A 317 11.30 14.33 4.02
CA GLU A 317 11.66 13.83 2.68
C GLU A 317 12.07 14.93 1.70
N GLU A 318 11.53 16.13 1.87
CA GLU A 318 11.75 17.24 0.93
C GLU A 318 13.19 17.75 0.94
N ASP A 319 13.93 17.47 2.03
CA ASP A 319 15.32 17.93 2.17
C ASP A 319 16.30 16.94 1.55
N SER A 320 16.07 16.52 0.29
CA SER A 320 16.94 15.56 -0.40
C SER A 320 18.39 16.04 -0.58
N LEU A 321 18.62 17.35 -0.66
CA LEU A 321 19.95 17.96 -0.68
C LEU A 321 20.60 17.90 0.71
N ASP A 322 19.83 18.13 1.76
CA ASP A 322 20.28 17.98 3.15
C ASP A 322 20.51 16.51 3.49
N ALA A 323 19.75 15.58 2.90
CA ALA A 323 19.98 14.14 3.03
C ALA A 323 21.38 13.73 2.57
N ALA A 324 21.86 14.30 1.47
CA ALA A 324 23.20 14.04 0.98
C ALA A 324 24.28 14.65 1.89
N ALA A 325 23.99 15.79 2.53
CA ALA A 325 24.86 16.44 3.49
C ALA A 325 24.88 15.68 4.82
N GLU A 326 23.73 15.26 5.34
CA GLU A 326 23.61 14.43 6.54
C GLU A 326 24.25 13.05 6.37
N ALA A 327 24.11 12.42 5.21
CA ALA A 327 24.76 11.14 4.90
C ALA A 327 26.29 11.23 4.95
N LYS A 328 26.86 12.40 4.68
CA LYS A 328 28.31 12.64 4.81
C LYS A 328 28.78 12.81 6.25
N THR A 329 27.90 13.26 7.14
CA THR A 329 28.27 13.59 8.53
C THR A 329 27.83 12.53 9.55
N SER A 330 26.72 11.82 9.33
CA SER A 330 26.13 10.87 10.28
C SER A 330 25.93 9.46 9.73
N GLY A 331 26.38 9.19 8.51
CA GLY A 331 26.03 7.96 7.79
C GLY A 331 24.73 8.12 7.02
N PHE A 332 23.95 7.05 6.90
CA PHE A 332 22.68 7.09 6.19
C PHE A 332 21.62 7.86 6.98
N PRO A 333 20.91 8.82 6.35
CA PRO A 333 19.86 9.55 7.04
C PRO A 333 18.75 8.59 7.47
N ASN A 334 18.29 8.78 8.70
CA ASN A 334 17.22 7.96 9.30
C ASN A 334 15.85 8.52 8.92
N ARG A 335 15.51 8.50 7.63
CA ARG A 335 14.35 9.21 7.05
C ARG A 335 13.11 8.36 6.89
N GLY A 336 13.19 7.08 7.18
CA GLY A 336 12.04 6.19 7.08
C GLY A 336 12.27 4.86 7.78
N LYS A 337 11.19 4.27 8.25
CA LYS A 337 11.17 2.95 8.90
C LYS A 337 9.97 2.15 8.41
N LEU A 338 10.06 0.84 8.57
CA LEU A 338 8.97 -0.09 8.29
C LEU A 338 8.85 -1.09 9.43
N VAL A 339 7.64 -1.22 9.95
CA VAL A 339 7.31 -2.17 11.01
C VAL A 339 6.12 -3.03 10.58
N GLU A 340 6.22 -4.32 10.79
CA GLU A 340 5.16 -5.30 10.64
C GLU A 340 4.56 -5.61 12.00
N TYR A 341 3.23 -5.47 12.11
CA TYR A 341 2.43 -5.81 13.27
C TYR A 341 1.44 -6.93 12.93
N ASN A 342 0.93 -7.60 13.96
CA ASN A 342 -0.28 -8.40 13.82
C ASN A 342 -1.55 -7.52 13.85
N LEU A 343 -2.73 -8.13 13.71
CA LEU A 343 -4.01 -7.41 13.73
C LEU A 343 -4.40 -6.87 15.12
N GLU A 344 -3.68 -7.24 16.16
CA GLU A 344 -3.80 -6.73 17.53
C GLU A 344 -2.84 -5.57 17.82
N GLY A 345 -2.01 -5.18 16.82
CA GLY A 345 -1.05 -4.09 16.94
C GLY A 345 0.24 -4.46 17.70
N GLU A 346 0.54 -5.76 17.85
CA GLU A 346 1.80 -6.23 18.43
C GLU A 346 2.88 -6.30 17.35
N ILE A 347 4.10 -5.86 17.67
CA ILE A 347 5.24 -5.86 16.73
C ILE A 347 5.63 -7.30 16.40
N VAL A 348 5.58 -7.63 15.12
CA VAL A 348 6.07 -8.90 14.57
C VAL A 348 7.51 -8.75 14.08
N LYS A 349 7.82 -7.64 13.41
CA LYS A 349 9.14 -7.41 12.82
C LYS A 349 9.39 -5.92 12.58
N ILE A 350 10.64 -5.50 12.81
CA ILE A 350 11.18 -4.24 12.33
C ILE A 350 12.10 -4.57 11.15
N TYR A 351 11.85 -3.95 10.00
CA TYR A 351 12.64 -4.18 8.79
C TYR A 351 13.98 -3.47 8.88
N GLU A 352 15.01 -4.11 8.29
CA GLU A 352 16.36 -3.55 8.23
C GLU A 352 16.34 -2.23 7.45
N ASP A 353 16.81 -1.17 8.10
CA ASP A 353 16.98 0.11 7.45
C ASP A 353 18.46 0.49 7.49
N THR A 354 19.06 0.52 6.31
CA THR A 354 20.43 0.98 6.08
C THR A 354 20.44 2.21 5.17
N GLY A 355 19.49 3.15 5.38
CA GLY A 355 19.26 4.31 4.53
C GLY A 355 18.59 3.96 3.20
N ARG A 356 17.84 2.85 3.14
CA ARG A 356 17.10 2.40 1.96
C ARG A 356 15.67 2.93 1.91
N LEU A 357 15.18 3.40 3.04
CA LEU A 357 13.84 3.97 3.20
C LEU A 357 13.95 5.48 3.39
N ASN A 358 13.17 6.22 2.61
CA ASN A 358 13.02 7.67 2.71
C ASN A 358 11.55 8.02 2.49
N ALA A 359 10.84 8.43 3.54
CA ALA A 359 9.40 8.60 3.55
C ALA A 359 8.65 7.44 2.86
N PRO A 360 8.81 6.17 3.35
CA PRO A 360 8.15 5.03 2.73
C PRO A 360 6.63 5.14 2.87
N TRP A 361 5.88 4.81 1.79
CA TRP A 361 4.43 4.93 1.83
C TRP A 361 3.70 3.68 1.36
N GLY A 362 3.86 3.25 0.11
CA GLY A 362 3.16 2.10 -0.44
C GLY A 362 3.87 0.77 -0.15
N VAL A 363 3.11 -0.29 0.08
CA VAL A 363 3.64 -1.65 0.21
C VAL A 363 2.83 -2.65 -0.59
N ALA A 364 3.50 -3.64 -1.19
CA ALA A 364 2.87 -4.74 -1.89
C ALA A 364 3.74 -6.01 -1.79
N ILE A 365 3.11 -7.19 -1.73
CA ILE A 365 3.83 -8.47 -1.81
C ILE A 365 3.84 -8.93 -3.26
N ALA A 366 5.02 -9.10 -3.83
CA ALA A 366 5.18 -9.52 -5.22
C ALA A 366 4.70 -10.97 -5.43
N PRO A 367 3.95 -11.25 -6.50
CA PRO A 367 3.50 -12.60 -6.84
C PRO A 367 4.67 -13.50 -7.28
N ALA A 368 4.40 -14.79 -7.44
CA ALA A 368 5.40 -15.80 -7.82
C ALA A 368 6.07 -15.55 -9.19
N ASN A 369 5.39 -14.82 -10.09
CA ASN A 369 5.83 -14.56 -11.46
C ASN A 369 6.33 -13.12 -11.65
N PHE A 370 7.02 -12.58 -10.66
CA PHE A 370 7.56 -11.22 -10.69
C PHE A 370 9.11 -11.22 -10.73
N GLY A 371 9.70 -12.08 -11.56
CA GLY A 371 11.14 -12.17 -11.80
C GLY A 371 11.96 -12.41 -10.52
N LEU A 372 13.12 -11.75 -10.40
CA LEU A 372 14.01 -11.86 -9.25
C LEU A 372 13.33 -11.43 -7.94
N LEU A 373 12.41 -10.48 -8.02
CA LEU A 373 11.72 -9.92 -6.86
C LEU A 373 10.43 -10.65 -6.50
N SER A 374 10.18 -11.84 -7.08
CA SER A 374 9.03 -12.68 -6.69
C SER A 374 9.03 -12.96 -5.19
N HIS A 375 7.85 -12.88 -4.57
CA HIS A 375 7.62 -13.07 -3.14
C HIS A 375 8.29 -12.03 -2.21
N MET A 376 8.91 -10.99 -2.75
CA MET A 376 9.48 -9.92 -1.94
C MET A 376 8.40 -8.93 -1.52
N LEU A 377 8.61 -8.29 -0.38
CA LEU A 377 7.86 -7.12 0.04
C LEU A 377 8.45 -5.90 -0.69
N LEU A 378 7.65 -5.28 -1.53
CA LEU A 378 7.99 -4.06 -2.25
C LEU A 378 7.53 -2.86 -1.43
N VAL A 379 8.37 -1.83 -1.32
CA VAL A 379 8.11 -0.62 -0.55
C VAL A 379 8.46 0.59 -1.40
N SER A 380 7.49 1.46 -1.66
CA SER A 380 7.77 2.73 -2.32
C SER A 380 8.37 3.73 -1.34
N ASN A 381 9.26 4.56 -1.85
CA ASN A 381 9.79 5.73 -1.16
C ASN A 381 9.26 6.97 -1.88
N PHE A 382 8.65 7.86 -1.13
CA PHE A 382 8.26 9.17 -1.62
C PHE A 382 9.47 10.11 -1.67
N GLY A 383 10.28 10.12 -0.62
CA GLY A 383 11.33 11.10 -0.42
C GLY A 383 12.48 11.04 -1.41
N GLY A 384 13.00 12.20 -1.75
CA GLY A 384 14.04 12.40 -2.74
C GLY A 384 13.57 11.98 -4.14
N ILE A 385 14.48 11.40 -4.96
CA ILE A 385 14.03 10.70 -6.17
C ILE A 385 13.43 9.37 -5.73
N GLY A 386 12.11 9.24 -5.80
CA GLY A 386 11.36 8.07 -5.37
C GLY A 386 11.84 6.78 -6.02
N LYS A 387 11.88 5.70 -5.23
CA LYS A 387 12.34 4.36 -5.64
C LYS A 387 11.44 3.31 -5.01
N ILE A 388 11.41 2.12 -5.61
CA ILE A 388 10.73 0.96 -5.02
C ILE A 388 11.78 0.00 -4.51
N ALA A 389 11.88 -0.14 -3.19
CA ALA A 389 12.79 -1.05 -2.50
C ALA A 389 12.13 -2.42 -2.30
N ALA A 390 12.89 -3.50 -2.44
CA ALA A 390 12.45 -4.86 -2.20
C ALA A 390 13.11 -5.44 -0.96
N PHE A 391 12.32 -6.01 -0.06
CA PHE A 391 12.77 -6.67 1.16
C PHE A 391 12.34 -8.13 1.19
N ASN A 392 13.16 -8.98 1.77
CA ASN A 392 12.76 -10.34 2.08
C ASN A 392 11.75 -10.32 3.25
N PRO A 393 10.50 -10.75 3.06
CA PRO A 393 9.46 -10.64 4.10
C PRO A 393 9.73 -11.55 5.31
N SER A 394 10.51 -12.63 5.15
CA SER A 394 10.84 -13.54 6.26
C SER A 394 11.97 -12.98 7.14
N THR A 395 13.00 -12.40 6.53
CA THR A 395 14.18 -11.91 7.26
C THR A 395 14.16 -10.41 7.55
N GLY A 396 13.34 -9.63 6.84
CA GLY A 396 13.31 -8.17 6.91
C GLY A 396 14.50 -7.48 6.21
N ARG A 397 15.36 -8.25 5.50
CA ARG A 397 16.57 -7.72 4.86
C ARG A 397 16.27 -7.11 3.51
N PHE A 398 16.93 -6.00 3.20
CA PHE A 398 16.92 -5.40 1.87
C PHE A 398 17.54 -6.35 0.83
N ILE A 399 16.93 -6.45 -0.34
CA ILE A 399 17.37 -7.29 -1.46
C ILE A 399 17.91 -6.45 -2.60
N ASP A 400 17.10 -5.59 -3.20
CA ASP A 400 17.45 -4.68 -4.30
C ASP A 400 16.35 -3.63 -4.49
N TYR A 401 16.58 -2.69 -5.39
CA TYR A 401 15.54 -1.83 -5.94
C TYR A 401 14.94 -2.43 -7.22
N VAL A 402 13.70 -2.05 -7.55
CA VAL A 402 13.09 -2.40 -8.85
C VAL A 402 13.86 -1.70 -9.97
N ARG A 403 14.19 -2.44 -11.06
CA ARG A 403 15.04 -1.96 -12.15
C ARG A 403 14.33 -1.99 -13.51
N ASP A 404 14.73 -1.08 -14.38
CA ASP A 404 14.31 -1.05 -15.78
C ASP A 404 14.95 -2.18 -16.62
N PRO A 405 14.60 -2.33 -17.91
CA PRO A 405 15.21 -3.32 -18.79
C PRO A 405 16.73 -3.18 -18.99
N ASP A 406 17.26 -1.99 -18.82
CA ASP A 406 18.68 -1.67 -18.96
C ASP A 406 19.46 -1.89 -17.67
N GLY A 407 18.76 -2.23 -16.57
CA GLY A 407 19.35 -2.51 -15.25
C GLY A 407 19.50 -1.27 -14.35
N ASN A 408 19.00 -0.10 -14.78
CA ASN A 408 18.98 1.09 -13.94
C ASN A 408 17.87 0.98 -12.89
N VAL A 409 18.08 1.55 -11.73
CA VAL A 409 17.03 1.65 -10.72
C VAL A 409 15.91 2.54 -11.24
N ILE A 410 14.67 2.03 -11.26
CA ILE A 410 13.51 2.85 -11.58
C ILE A 410 13.38 3.91 -10.51
N SER A 411 13.46 5.16 -10.95
CA SER A 411 13.35 6.33 -10.10
C SER A 411 12.33 7.27 -10.72
N LEU A 412 11.39 7.70 -9.89
CA LEU A 412 10.34 8.64 -10.27
C LEU A 412 10.01 9.47 -9.05
N ASP A 413 9.87 10.75 -9.26
CA ASP A 413 9.48 11.67 -8.21
C ASP A 413 8.14 11.26 -7.57
N GLY A 414 8.07 11.25 -6.24
CA GLY A 414 6.87 11.05 -5.46
C GLY A 414 6.15 9.72 -5.68
N ILE A 415 6.82 8.54 -5.61
CA ILE A 415 6.11 7.25 -5.71
C ILE A 415 5.34 6.97 -4.41
N TRP A 416 4.01 6.89 -4.52
CA TRP A 416 3.09 6.64 -3.43
C TRP A 416 2.59 5.19 -3.38
N ALA A 417 1.35 4.93 -3.77
CA ALA A 417 0.74 3.60 -3.66
C ALA A 417 1.38 2.54 -4.55
N LEU A 418 1.38 1.30 -4.04
CA LEU A 418 1.73 0.09 -4.77
C LEU A 418 0.57 -0.91 -4.68
N MET A 419 0.18 -1.52 -5.81
CA MET A 419 -0.90 -2.51 -5.87
C MET A 419 -0.66 -3.50 -7.00
N PHE A 420 -0.86 -4.79 -6.76
CA PHE A 420 -0.96 -5.78 -7.84
C PHE A 420 -2.39 -5.92 -8.34
N GLY A 421 -2.57 -6.18 -9.62
CA GLY A 421 -3.89 -6.40 -10.20
C GLY A 421 -4.57 -7.66 -9.68
N ASN A 422 -5.90 -7.74 -9.84
CA ASN A 422 -6.67 -8.91 -9.40
C ASN A 422 -6.80 -10.03 -10.44
N GLY A 423 -6.33 -9.81 -11.68
CA GLY A 423 -6.31 -10.79 -12.77
C GLY A 423 -7.68 -11.10 -13.39
N VAL A 424 -8.75 -10.48 -12.92
CA VAL A 424 -10.12 -10.77 -13.39
C VAL A 424 -10.72 -9.59 -14.12
N SER A 425 -10.65 -8.40 -13.54
CA SER A 425 -11.20 -7.16 -14.13
C SER A 425 -10.32 -5.93 -13.89
N LEU A 426 -9.37 -6.01 -12.96
CA LEU A 426 -8.57 -4.88 -12.47
C LEU A 426 -7.09 -5.25 -12.51
N GLY A 427 -6.48 -5.13 -13.69
CA GLY A 427 -5.07 -5.35 -13.93
C GLY A 427 -4.60 -6.80 -13.90
N ASP A 428 -3.45 -7.03 -14.51
CA ASP A 428 -2.75 -8.32 -14.46
C ASP A 428 -2.25 -8.60 -13.03
N THR A 429 -2.35 -9.85 -12.58
CA THR A 429 -1.81 -10.29 -11.27
C THR A 429 -0.30 -10.11 -11.14
N ASN A 430 0.42 -10.03 -12.26
CA ASN A 430 1.88 -9.89 -12.34
C ASN A 430 2.31 -8.47 -12.71
N ALA A 431 1.39 -7.52 -12.78
CA ALA A 431 1.69 -6.12 -12.98
C ALA A 431 1.60 -5.36 -11.64
N LEU A 432 2.66 -4.65 -11.29
CA LEU A 432 2.68 -3.74 -10.16
C LEU A 432 2.17 -2.39 -10.61
N TYR A 433 1.01 -1.99 -10.15
CA TYR A 433 0.44 -0.66 -10.35
C TYR A 433 0.96 0.28 -9.29
N PHE A 434 1.24 1.51 -9.67
CA PHE A 434 1.67 2.54 -8.74
C PHE A 434 1.06 3.90 -9.08
N ALA A 435 0.91 4.73 -8.05
CA ALA A 435 0.54 6.13 -8.15
C ALA A 435 1.76 6.99 -7.77
N ALA A 436 1.87 8.17 -8.36
CA ALA A 436 2.97 9.09 -8.06
C ALA A 436 2.52 10.55 -8.17
N GLY A 437 3.04 11.38 -7.27
CA GLY A 437 3.00 12.84 -7.31
C GLY A 437 4.28 13.37 -7.95
N THR A 438 4.27 13.55 -9.25
CA THR A 438 5.44 13.93 -10.02
C THR A 438 5.57 15.45 -10.14
N GLU A 439 6.75 15.93 -10.61
CA GLU A 439 7.02 17.37 -10.78
C GLU A 439 6.80 18.15 -9.47
N GLU A 440 7.41 17.67 -8.36
CA GLU A 440 7.24 18.26 -7.02
C GLU A 440 5.74 18.35 -6.62
N GLU A 441 5.00 17.24 -6.82
CA GLU A 441 3.57 17.08 -6.55
C GLU A 441 2.62 17.99 -7.36
N THR A 442 3.15 18.73 -8.36
CA THR A 442 2.32 19.55 -9.26
C THR A 442 1.70 18.78 -10.42
N ALA A 443 2.13 17.53 -10.61
CA ALA A 443 1.57 16.58 -11.57
C ALA A 443 1.27 15.23 -10.91
N GLY A 444 0.50 14.39 -11.59
CA GLY A 444 0.15 13.07 -11.09
C GLY A 444 0.21 12.00 -12.16
N LEU A 445 0.51 10.78 -11.73
CA LEU A 445 0.70 9.64 -12.61
C LEU A 445 0.13 8.35 -12.00
N PHE A 446 -0.60 7.58 -12.80
CA PHE A 446 -0.97 6.19 -12.55
C PHE A 446 -0.33 5.31 -13.61
N SER A 447 0.50 4.35 -13.19
CA SER A 447 1.32 3.52 -14.08
C SER A 447 1.35 2.08 -13.64
N SER A 448 1.90 1.21 -14.51
CA SER A 448 2.18 -0.18 -14.19
C SER A 448 3.61 -0.58 -14.56
N LEU A 449 4.17 -1.52 -13.81
CA LEU A 449 5.44 -2.19 -14.06
C LEU A 449 5.20 -3.67 -14.33
N ARG A 450 5.67 -4.16 -15.47
CA ARG A 450 5.55 -5.55 -15.88
C ARG A 450 6.91 -6.19 -16.06
N TYR A 451 7.06 -7.38 -15.50
CA TYR A 451 8.25 -8.20 -15.68
C TYR A 451 8.42 -8.57 -17.16
N ILE A 452 9.64 -8.42 -17.70
CA ILE A 452 9.93 -8.65 -19.13
C ILE A 452 10.43 -10.04 -19.46
N GLY A 453 10.44 -10.98 -18.52
CA GLY A 453 10.84 -12.37 -18.72
C GLY A 453 12.27 -12.69 -18.30
N ASP A 454 12.55 -13.98 -18.16
CA ASP A 454 13.88 -14.52 -17.85
C ASP A 454 14.73 -14.63 -19.13
N ARG A 455 16.05 -14.58 -19.00
CA ARG A 455 17.02 -14.83 -20.10
C ARG A 455 17.85 -16.06 -19.82
#